data_73218ee7510f532b3a70ad5a756631f7
#
_entry.id   73218ee7510f532b3a70ad5a756631f7
#
_cell.length_a   1.000
_cell.length_b   1.000
_cell.length_c   1.000
_cell.angle_alpha   90.00
_cell.angle_beta   90.00
_cell.angle_gamma   90.00
#
_symmetry.space_group_name_H-M   'P 1'
#
loop_
_entity.id
_entity.type
_entity.pdbx_description
1 polymer ?
#
loop_
_entity_poly.entity_id
_entity_poly.type
_entity_poly.pdbx_seq_one_letter_code
_entity_poly.pdbx_strand_id
1 'polypeptide(L)'
;MLDFNIKDENIKKGIQNINNIARLQEITAGNLKNLVKNNLFLISGDHNEDGARVLNDYLQSLDCNKHIIVGMMANKDHESYIKCIKNISSITTVDIPNQPNAISGKELKDKFKHLPNVKYAESVEKAIKSIKLNRGDLLIITGSLYLCSEVLNLN
;
A
#
# COMPACT_ATOMS: atom_id res chain seq x y z
N MET A 1 -33.53 -24.42 1.26
CA MET A 1 -32.72 -23.20 0.93
C MET A 1 -33.53 -22.01 1.43
N LEU A 2 -33.06 -21.24 2.39
CA LEU A 2 -33.79 -20.06 2.89
C LEU A 2 -33.63 -18.96 1.86
N ASP A 3 -34.70 -18.60 1.19
CA ASP A 3 -34.76 -17.47 0.25
C ASP A 3 -34.79 -16.17 1.07
N PHE A 4 -33.62 -15.52 1.18
CA PHE A 4 -33.53 -14.19 1.79
C PHE A 4 -33.94 -13.15 0.75
N ASN A 5 -35.18 -12.67 0.83
CA ASN A 5 -35.68 -11.60 -0.02
C ASN A 5 -35.08 -10.24 0.45
N ILE A 6 -33.81 -9.98 0.06
CA ILE A 6 -33.09 -8.76 0.43
C ILE A 6 -33.45 -7.68 -0.58
N LYS A 7 -34.03 -6.56 -0.14
CA LYS A 7 -34.33 -5.41 -0.99
C LYS A 7 -33.04 -4.75 -1.48
N ASP A 8 -33.00 -4.30 -2.73
CA ASP A 8 -31.86 -3.62 -3.36
C ASP A 8 -31.36 -2.43 -2.55
N GLU A 9 -32.25 -1.70 -1.86
CA GLU A 9 -31.88 -0.61 -0.95
C GLU A 9 -31.02 -1.08 0.23
N ASN A 10 -31.27 -2.27 0.77
CA ASN A 10 -30.50 -2.84 1.86
C ASN A 10 -29.12 -3.29 1.38
N ILE A 11 -29.03 -3.81 0.15
CA ILE A 11 -27.76 -4.15 -0.50
C ILE A 11 -26.94 -2.88 -0.70
N LYS A 12 -27.53 -1.82 -1.26
CA LYS A 12 -26.87 -0.53 -1.47
C LYS A 12 -26.37 0.08 -0.17
N LYS A 13 -27.20 0.11 0.89
CA LYS A 13 -26.81 0.59 2.22
C LYS A 13 -25.69 -0.27 2.84
N GLY A 14 -25.77 -1.59 2.68
CA GLY A 14 -24.72 -2.49 3.13
C GLY A 14 -23.38 -2.20 2.47
N ILE A 15 -23.36 -2.04 1.13
CA ILE A 15 -22.16 -1.72 0.36
C ILE A 15 -21.58 -0.34 0.75
N GLN A 16 -22.43 0.67 0.92
CA GLN A 16 -22.01 2.03 1.30
C GLN A 16 -21.41 2.10 2.71
N ASN A 17 -21.79 1.20 3.61
CA ASN A 17 -21.35 1.14 5.00
C ASN A 17 -20.19 0.14 5.21
N ILE A 18 -19.65 -0.47 4.16
CA ILE A 18 -18.50 -1.35 4.28
C ILE A 18 -17.26 -0.52 4.64
N ASN A 19 -16.76 -0.72 5.84
CA ASN A 19 -15.47 -0.17 6.25
C ASN A 19 -14.36 -1.19 5.89
N ASN A 20 -13.82 -1.07 4.68
CA ASN A 20 -12.73 -1.92 4.21
C ASN A 20 -11.37 -1.38 4.68
N ILE A 21 -10.93 -1.80 5.87
CA ILE A 21 -9.61 -1.46 6.40
C ILE A 21 -8.52 -1.87 5.40
N ALA A 22 -7.56 -0.98 5.18
CA ALA A 22 -6.43 -1.18 4.26
C ALA A 22 -6.85 -1.51 2.80
N ARG A 23 -7.90 -0.84 2.30
CA ARG A 23 -8.30 -0.83 0.88
C ARG A 23 -8.36 0.61 0.38
N LEU A 24 -7.23 1.13 -0.10
CA LEU A 24 -7.03 2.56 -0.44
C LEU A 24 -7.49 3.48 0.70
N GLN A 25 -7.21 3.06 1.94
CA GLN A 25 -7.59 3.80 3.13
C GLN A 25 -6.68 5.00 3.32
N GLU A 26 -7.26 6.19 3.47
CA GLU A 26 -6.51 7.39 3.82
C GLU A 26 -6.17 7.42 5.31
N ILE A 27 -4.94 7.77 5.62
CA ILE A 27 -4.45 8.06 6.97
C ILE A 27 -4.44 9.58 7.15
N THR A 28 -5.35 10.07 7.97
CA THR A 28 -5.60 11.52 8.14
C THR A 28 -4.98 12.11 9.39
N ALA A 29 -4.62 11.30 10.39
CA ALA A 29 -4.06 11.71 11.67
C ALA A 29 -3.04 10.67 12.17
N GLY A 30 -2.28 10.99 13.20
CA GLY A 30 -1.35 10.10 13.90
C GLY A 30 0.12 10.39 13.64
N ASN A 31 0.98 9.58 14.27
CA ASN A 31 2.43 9.83 14.28
C ASN A 31 3.06 9.75 12.88
N LEU A 32 2.72 8.73 12.10
CA LEU A 32 3.25 8.56 10.75
C LEU A 32 2.67 9.63 9.80
N LYS A 33 1.40 10.00 9.98
CA LYS A 33 0.79 11.10 9.21
C LYS A 33 1.52 12.42 9.45
N ASN A 34 1.95 12.68 10.66
CA ASN A 34 2.73 13.89 10.98
C ASN A 34 4.05 13.96 10.20
N LEU A 35 4.68 12.81 9.91
CA LEU A 35 5.87 12.76 9.07
C LEU A 35 5.56 13.05 7.58
N VAL A 36 4.40 12.64 7.11
CA VAL A 36 3.92 12.86 5.73
C VAL A 36 3.36 14.26 5.53
N LYS A 37 3.02 14.94 6.63
CA LYS A 37 2.49 16.33 6.66
C LYS A 37 1.19 16.47 5.84
N ASN A 38 1.13 17.46 4.96
CA ASN A 38 -0.06 17.82 4.17
C ASN A 38 -0.24 16.97 2.89
N ASN A 39 0.62 15.97 2.68
CA ASN A 39 0.52 15.11 1.49
C ASN A 39 -0.53 14.00 1.70
N LEU A 40 -1.07 13.48 0.61
CA LEU A 40 -1.98 12.33 0.66
C LEU A 40 -1.21 11.10 1.14
N PHE A 41 -1.73 10.44 2.17
CA PHE A 41 -1.13 9.26 2.75
C PHE A 41 -2.14 8.11 2.75
N LEU A 42 -1.87 7.08 1.97
CA LEU A 42 -2.75 5.93 1.78
C LEU A 42 -2.10 4.64 2.27
N ILE A 43 -2.94 3.69 2.67
CA ILE A 43 -2.56 2.29 2.85
C ILE A 43 -3.46 1.39 2.03
N SER A 44 -2.89 0.33 1.43
CA SER A 44 -3.67 -0.65 0.69
C SER A 44 -3.01 -2.04 0.75
N GLY A 45 -3.73 -3.03 1.24
CA GLY A 45 -3.23 -4.38 1.45
C GLY A 45 -3.17 -5.25 0.19
N ASP A 46 -3.05 -4.63 -0.98
CA ASP A 46 -2.94 -5.33 -2.27
C ASP A 46 -1.64 -6.11 -2.34
N HIS A 47 -1.72 -7.41 -2.65
CA HIS A 47 -0.60 -8.34 -2.54
C HIS A 47 -0.57 -9.40 -3.66
N ASN A 48 -1.40 -9.24 -4.67
CA ASN A 48 -1.48 -10.09 -5.86
C ASN A 48 -1.62 -9.23 -7.11
N GLU A 49 -1.59 -9.86 -8.28
CA GLU A 49 -1.65 -9.18 -9.58
C GLU A 49 -2.91 -8.33 -9.73
N ASP A 50 -4.10 -8.87 -9.40
CA ASP A 50 -5.36 -8.15 -9.57
C ASP A 50 -5.43 -6.92 -8.67
N GLY A 51 -5.02 -7.05 -7.40
CA GLY A 51 -4.91 -5.93 -6.48
C GLY A 51 -3.93 -4.87 -6.97
N ALA A 52 -2.76 -5.29 -7.46
CA ALA A 52 -1.76 -4.38 -8.03
C ALA A 52 -2.27 -3.63 -9.26
N ARG A 53 -3.07 -4.28 -10.10
CA ARG A 53 -3.69 -3.66 -11.28
C ARG A 53 -4.68 -2.58 -10.86
N VAL A 54 -5.61 -2.90 -9.96
CA VAL A 54 -6.59 -1.93 -9.43
C VAL A 54 -5.89 -0.76 -8.74
N LEU A 55 -4.89 -1.05 -7.90
CA LEU A 55 -4.07 -0.02 -7.27
C LEU A 55 -3.40 0.88 -8.31
N ASN A 56 -2.76 0.29 -9.32
CA ASN A 56 -2.08 1.05 -10.36
C ASN A 56 -3.06 1.94 -11.15
N ASP A 57 -4.24 1.43 -11.51
CA ASP A 57 -5.26 2.21 -12.23
C ASP A 57 -5.69 3.42 -11.40
N TYR A 58 -5.89 3.25 -10.10
CA TYR A 58 -6.15 4.38 -9.20
C TYR A 58 -4.98 5.37 -9.17
N LEU A 59 -3.74 4.89 -9.03
CA LEU A 59 -2.57 5.75 -9.00
C LEU A 59 -2.39 6.53 -10.32
N GLN A 60 -2.68 5.91 -11.48
CA GLN A 60 -2.60 6.58 -12.78
C GLN A 60 -3.68 7.65 -12.97
N SER A 61 -4.80 7.58 -12.25
CA SER A 61 -5.85 8.62 -12.32
C SER A 61 -5.46 9.92 -11.60
N LEU A 62 -4.37 9.90 -10.80
CA LEU A 62 -3.92 11.05 -10.03
C LEU A 62 -2.77 11.78 -10.76
N ASP A 63 -2.88 13.10 -10.86
CA ASP A 63 -1.82 13.96 -11.44
C ASP A 63 -0.88 14.48 -10.34
N CYS A 64 -0.03 13.59 -9.81
CA CYS A 64 0.96 13.91 -8.79
C CYS A 64 2.13 12.92 -8.83
N ASN A 65 3.23 13.23 -8.12
CA ASN A 65 4.28 12.24 -7.88
C ASN A 65 3.79 11.20 -6.87
N LYS A 66 4.13 9.94 -7.14
CA LYS A 66 3.69 8.79 -6.34
C LYS A 66 4.90 8.09 -5.75
N HIS A 67 4.91 7.94 -4.44
CA HIS A 67 5.94 7.25 -3.68
C HIS A 67 5.33 6.01 -3.03
N ILE A 68 5.95 4.85 -3.28
CA ILE A 68 5.46 3.57 -2.74
C ILE A 68 6.43 3.07 -1.66
N ILE A 69 5.88 2.66 -0.52
CA ILE A 69 6.55 1.79 0.44
C ILE A 69 5.90 0.42 0.33
N VAL A 70 6.69 -0.63 0.13
CA VAL A 70 6.18 -1.97 -0.11
C VAL A 70 6.90 -3.04 0.71
N GLY A 71 6.10 -3.94 1.31
CA GLY A 71 6.57 -5.16 1.95
C GLY A 71 5.60 -6.30 1.68
N MET A 72 6.10 -7.49 1.39
CA MET A 72 5.28 -8.61 0.92
C MET A 72 5.60 -9.91 1.66
N MET A 73 4.64 -10.84 1.63
CA MET A 73 4.86 -12.20 2.11
C MET A 73 5.62 -13.00 1.03
N ALA A 74 6.49 -13.94 1.46
CA ALA A 74 7.35 -14.70 0.55
C ALA A 74 6.57 -15.60 -0.44
N ASN A 75 5.38 -16.05 -0.05
CA ASN A 75 4.53 -16.93 -0.86
C ASN A 75 3.69 -16.22 -1.93
N LYS A 76 3.95 -14.92 -2.19
CA LYS A 76 3.22 -14.14 -3.21
C LYS A 76 3.98 -14.11 -4.54
N ASP A 77 3.24 -13.95 -5.63
CA ASP A 77 3.82 -13.73 -6.95
C ASP A 77 4.28 -12.27 -7.08
N HIS A 78 5.53 -12.05 -6.67
CA HIS A 78 6.15 -10.73 -6.69
C HIS A 78 6.32 -10.19 -8.11
N GLU A 79 6.63 -11.06 -9.08
CA GLU A 79 6.88 -10.64 -10.46
C GLU A 79 5.61 -10.12 -11.13
N SER A 80 4.49 -10.84 -10.99
CA SER A 80 3.20 -10.38 -11.53
C SER A 80 2.73 -9.09 -10.85
N TYR A 81 2.93 -8.97 -9.52
CA TYR A 81 2.66 -7.73 -8.79
C TYR A 81 3.47 -6.55 -9.34
N ILE A 82 4.79 -6.73 -9.48
CA ILE A 82 5.71 -5.67 -9.91
C ILE A 82 5.40 -5.20 -11.34
N LYS A 83 5.05 -6.11 -12.26
CA LYS A 83 4.70 -5.78 -13.66
C LYS A 83 3.51 -4.83 -13.77
N CYS A 84 2.62 -4.82 -12.79
CA CYS A 84 1.46 -3.92 -12.77
C CYS A 84 1.83 -2.50 -12.33
N ILE A 85 2.91 -2.30 -11.58
CA ILE A 85 3.29 -1.00 -10.99
C ILE A 85 4.03 -0.15 -12.03
N LYS A 86 3.47 1.01 -12.40
CA LYS A 86 3.99 1.89 -13.46
C LYS A 86 3.98 3.35 -13.04
N ASN A 87 4.86 4.16 -13.65
CA ASN A 87 4.92 5.62 -13.49
C ASN A 87 5.00 6.06 -12.02
N ILE A 88 5.89 5.43 -11.27
CA ILE A 88 6.12 5.69 -9.84
C ILE A 88 7.43 6.47 -9.68
N SER A 89 7.40 7.51 -8.87
CA SER A 89 8.55 8.40 -8.63
C SER A 89 9.63 7.72 -7.76
N SER A 90 9.23 6.93 -6.76
CA SER A 90 10.16 6.13 -5.96
C SER A 90 9.47 4.93 -5.32
N ILE A 91 10.25 3.88 -5.08
CA ILE A 91 9.83 2.68 -4.35
C ILE A 91 10.80 2.45 -3.20
N THR A 92 10.28 2.24 -2.00
CA THR A 92 11.08 1.82 -0.85
C THR A 92 10.54 0.50 -0.33
N THR A 93 11.35 -0.55 -0.39
CA THR A 93 11.00 -1.85 0.19
C THR A 93 11.32 -1.87 1.67
N VAL A 94 10.49 -2.55 2.46
CA VAL A 94 10.64 -2.65 3.91
C VAL A 94 10.47 -4.09 4.40
N ASP A 95 11.03 -4.38 5.57
CA ASP A 95 10.72 -5.60 6.30
C ASP A 95 9.32 -5.48 6.94
N ILE A 96 8.61 -6.61 7.08
CA ILE A 96 7.36 -6.68 7.83
C ILE A 96 7.69 -7.24 9.23
N PRO A 97 7.57 -6.45 10.30
CA PRO A 97 7.92 -6.90 11.64
C PRO A 97 7.08 -8.10 12.07
N ASN A 98 7.68 -8.99 12.87
CA ASN A 98 7.01 -10.15 13.46
C ASN A 98 6.35 -11.10 12.45
N GLN A 99 6.80 -11.09 11.19
CA GLN A 99 6.28 -11.96 10.12
C GLN A 99 7.42 -12.84 9.57
N PRO A 100 7.66 -14.02 10.15
CA PRO A 100 8.78 -14.88 9.72
C PRO A 100 8.65 -15.40 8.28
N ASN A 101 7.43 -15.40 7.74
CA ASN A 101 7.14 -15.80 6.36
C ASN A 101 7.12 -14.61 5.38
N ALA A 102 7.53 -13.41 5.80
CA ALA A 102 7.71 -12.31 4.87
C ALA A 102 9.04 -12.45 4.11
N ILE A 103 9.06 -12.00 2.86
CA ILE A 103 10.32 -11.79 2.15
C ILE A 103 11.03 -10.58 2.77
N SER A 104 12.34 -10.65 2.94
CA SER A 104 13.08 -9.50 3.46
C SER A 104 12.98 -8.31 2.49
N GLY A 105 12.95 -7.09 3.04
CA GLY A 105 12.92 -5.89 2.21
C GLY A 105 14.12 -5.77 1.28
N LYS A 106 15.28 -6.33 1.66
CA LYS A 106 16.48 -6.39 0.80
C LYS A 106 16.27 -7.29 -0.41
N GLU A 107 15.77 -8.51 -0.20
CA GLU A 107 15.45 -9.43 -1.30
C GLU A 107 14.33 -8.89 -2.19
N LEU A 108 13.32 -8.27 -1.58
CA LEU A 108 12.23 -7.64 -2.33
C LEU A 108 12.75 -6.49 -3.20
N LYS A 109 13.68 -5.67 -2.70
CA LYS A 109 14.36 -4.63 -3.47
C LYS A 109 15.01 -5.18 -4.74
N ASP A 110 15.68 -6.33 -4.65
CA ASP A 110 16.35 -6.94 -5.80
C ASP A 110 15.35 -7.38 -6.89
N LYS A 111 14.13 -7.74 -6.51
CA LYS A 111 13.05 -8.04 -7.46
C LYS A 111 12.55 -6.77 -8.18
N PHE A 112 12.55 -5.63 -7.52
CA PHE A 112 12.17 -4.33 -8.08
C PHE A 112 13.29 -3.61 -8.84
N LYS A 113 14.52 -4.14 -8.90
CA LYS A 113 15.74 -3.46 -9.41
C LYS A 113 15.63 -2.88 -10.83
N HIS A 114 14.71 -3.38 -11.64
CA HIS A 114 14.47 -2.89 -13.00
C HIS A 114 13.63 -1.60 -13.05
N LEU A 115 13.01 -1.21 -11.93
CA LEU A 115 12.29 0.05 -11.79
C LEU A 115 13.24 1.16 -11.29
N PRO A 116 12.95 2.44 -11.60
CA PRO A 116 13.76 3.55 -11.14
C PRO A 116 13.61 3.82 -9.65
N ASN A 117 14.66 4.35 -9.03
CA ASN A 117 14.64 4.88 -7.65
C ASN A 117 14.16 3.88 -6.57
N VAL A 118 14.63 2.63 -6.66
CA VAL A 118 14.30 1.61 -5.64
C VAL A 118 15.31 1.63 -4.50
N LYS A 119 14.83 1.76 -3.27
CA LYS A 119 15.60 1.76 -2.03
C LYS A 119 15.09 0.71 -1.07
N TYR A 120 15.86 0.42 -0.03
CA TYR A 120 15.45 -0.39 1.11
C TYR A 120 15.53 0.43 2.39
N ALA A 121 14.58 0.21 3.29
CA ALA A 121 14.63 0.72 4.65
C ALA A 121 14.19 -0.38 5.64
N GLU A 122 14.77 -0.40 6.83
CA GLU A 122 14.52 -1.44 7.83
C GLU A 122 13.11 -1.38 8.45
N SER A 123 12.44 -0.21 8.36
CA SER A 123 11.10 -0.01 8.92
C SER A 123 10.31 1.02 8.12
N VAL A 124 8.99 1.01 8.31
CA VAL A 124 8.07 2.00 7.72
C VAL A 124 8.47 3.42 8.08
N GLU A 125 8.77 3.67 9.34
CA GLU A 125 9.13 5.02 9.81
C GLU A 125 10.44 5.52 9.15
N LYS A 126 11.49 4.65 9.08
CA LYS A 126 12.74 4.97 8.38
C LYS A 126 12.49 5.19 6.88
N ALA A 127 11.62 4.40 6.26
CA ALA A 127 11.24 4.57 4.86
C ALA A 127 10.60 5.94 4.63
N ILE A 128 9.59 6.31 5.41
CA ILE A 128 8.92 7.62 5.31
C ILE A 128 9.94 8.76 5.46
N LYS A 129 10.81 8.71 6.47
CA LYS A 129 11.83 9.73 6.71
C LYS A 129 12.86 9.85 5.57
N SER A 130 13.09 8.78 4.82
CA SER A 130 14.05 8.76 3.70
C SER A 130 13.48 9.32 2.40
N ILE A 131 12.18 9.44 2.28
CA ILE A 131 11.50 9.94 1.08
C ILE A 131 11.35 11.46 1.17
N LYS A 132 11.87 12.17 0.17
CA LYS A 132 11.67 13.61 0.05
C LYS A 132 10.34 13.86 -0.64
N LEU A 133 9.29 14.15 0.13
CA LEU A 133 7.98 14.53 -0.37
C LEU A 133 7.92 16.03 -0.65
N ASN A 134 7.41 16.42 -1.82
CA ASN A 134 7.04 17.77 -2.14
C ASN A 134 5.54 17.98 -1.86
N ARG A 135 5.09 19.23 -1.85
CA ARG A 135 3.67 19.52 -1.66
C ARG A 135 2.83 18.93 -2.80
N GLY A 136 1.80 18.17 -2.45
CA GLY A 136 0.90 17.53 -3.40
C GLY A 136 1.34 16.13 -3.84
N ASP A 137 2.49 15.62 -3.38
CA ASP A 137 2.89 14.23 -3.61
C ASP A 137 1.96 13.25 -2.85
N LEU A 138 1.89 12.03 -3.36
CA LEU A 138 1.19 10.93 -2.71
C LEU A 138 2.20 9.93 -2.15
N LEU A 139 1.99 9.51 -0.91
CA LEU A 139 2.65 8.35 -0.30
C LEU A 139 1.64 7.22 -0.10
N ILE A 140 1.98 6.03 -0.57
CA ILE A 140 1.18 4.83 -0.30
C ILE A 140 2.05 3.71 0.25
N ILE A 141 1.51 2.99 1.24
CA ILE A 141 2.10 1.77 1.80
C ILE A 141 1.25 0.58 1.38
N THR A 142 1.87 -0.43 0.75
CA THR A 142 1.15 -1.55 0.12
C THR A 142 1.95 -2.85 0.14
N GLY A 143 1.38 -3.92 -0.42
CA GLY A 143 2.00 -5.23 -0.61
C GLY A 143 1.59 -6.28 0.43
N SER A 144 1.03 -5.89 1.58
CA SER A 144 0.57 -6.83 2.59
C SER A 144 -0.41 -6.19 3.58
N LEU A 145 -1.44 -6.93 3.97
CA LEU A 145 -2.32 -6.55 5.08
C LEU A 145 -1.56 -6.50 6.43
N TYR A 146 -0.54 -7.34 6.61
CA TYR A 146 0.30 -7.29 7.81
C TYR A 146 1.11 -5.99 7.90
N LEU A 147 1.63 -5.51 6.76
CA LEU A 147 2.29 -4.21 6.70
C LEU A 147 1.32 -3.06 6.98
N CYS A 148 0.11 -3.11 6.43
CA CYS A 148 -0.92 -2.11 6.72
C CYS A 148 -1.32 -2.13 8.21
N SER A 149 -1.43 -3.30 8.83
CA SER A 149 -1.68 -3.43 10.28
C SER A 149 -0.56 -2.78 11.09
N GLU A 150 0.70 -3.00 10.71
CA GLU A 150 1.85 -2.34 11.35
C GLU A 150 1.74 -0.80 11.28
N VAL A 151 1.39 -0.28 10.10
CA VAL A 151 1.17 1.17 9.92
C VAL A 151 0.09 1.70 10.86
N LEU A 152 -1.03 0.98 10.98
CA LEU A 152 -2.13 1.39 11.86
C LEU A 152 -1.74 1.33 13.35
N ASN A 153 -0.89 0.39 13.74
CA ASN A 153 -0.39 0.27 15.12
C ASN A 153 0.63 1.37 15.48
N LEU A 154 1.43 1.83 14.51
CA LEU A 154 2.45 2.88 14.70
C LEU A 154 1.87 4.30 14.61
N ASN A 155 0.71 4.43 14.00
CA ASN A 155 0.09 5.71 13.71
C ASN A 155 -0.86 6.17 14.81
#